data_a5f55eca8da093de1e9feb3e903a33e7
#
_entry.id   a5f55eca8da093de1e9feb3e903a33e7
#
_cell.length_a   1.000
_cell.length_b   1.000
_cell.length_c   1.000
_cell.angle_alpha   90.00
_cell.angle_beta   90.00
_cell.angle_gamma   90.00
#
_symmetry.space_group_name_H-M   'P 1'
#
loop_
_entity.id
_entity.type
_entity.pdbx_description
1 polymer ?
#
loop_
_entity_poly.entity_id
_entity_poly.type
_entity_poly.pdbx_seq_one_letter_code
_entity_poly.pdbx_strand_id
1 'polypeptide(L)'
;MNTPQNSQLGKASAYIDQYDASLLYPIARAGKREELGITGVTPFFGADMWTAFELSWLNLRGKPQVALAHITVPCESPNILESKSFKLYLNSFNNTRFADVDEVKARLRRDLSEAVWRDGSVSDAAPRSKIMLPEMFDREPVYELDGLSVDRLDVECTRYTPAPDLLRAAQDEPPVTEVLTSNLLKSNCLVTGQPDWGSVQISYSGAPIDQEGLLQYLVSFRNHNEFHEQC
;
A
#
# COMPACT_ATOMS: atom_id res chain seq x y z
N MET A 1 14.51 -15.48 -3.90
CA MET A 1 13.70 -14.27 -3.66
C MET A 1 12.23 -14.63 -3.77
N ASN A 2 11.38 -14.06 -2.92
CA ASN A 2 9.94 -14.22 -3.06
C ASN A 2 9.47 -13.38 -4.24
N THR A 3 8.81 -14.02 -5.21
CA THR A 3 8.18 -13.34 -6.33
C THR A 3 6.66 -13.38 -6.16
N PRO A 4 5.91 -12.41 -6.68
CA PRO A 4 4.45 -12.38 -6.56
C PRO A 4 3.77 -13.66 -7.07
N GLN A 5 4.32 -14.27 -8.13
CA GLN A 5 3.81 -15.51 -8.74
C GLN A 5 3.84 -16.70 -7.75
N ASN A 6 4.71 -16.66 -6.76
CA ASN A 6 4.83 -17.72 -5.75
C ASN A 6 3.94 -17.45 -4.51
N SER A 7 3.22 -16.31 -4.47
CA SER A 7 2.30 -15.97 -3.37
C SER A 7 1.07 -16.88 -3.32
N GLN A 8 0.20 -16.67 -2.34
CA GLN A 8 -1.09 -17.35 -2.22
C GLN A 8 -2.17 -16.79 -3.17
N LEU A 9 -1.85 -15.72 -3.91
CA LEU A 9 -2.78 -15.08 -4.83
C LEU A 9 -3.23 -16.06 -5.93
N GLY A 10 -4.54 -16.15 -6.15
CA GLY A 10 -5.14 -17.07 -7.14
C GLY A 10 -5.15 -18.55 -6.77
N LYS A 11 -4.54 -18.95 -5.66
CA LYS A 11 -4.60 -20.33 -5.16
C LYS A 11 -5.76 -20.51 -4.18
N ALA A 12 -6.30 -21.74 -4.10
CA ALA A 12 -7.20 -22.10 -3.02
C ALA A 12 -6.42 -22.03 -1.71
N SER A 13 -6.82 -21.14 -0.81
CA SER A 13 -6.19 -20.97 0.50
C SER A 13 -7.11 -21.50 1.56
N ALA A 14 -6.60 -22.31 2.50
CA ALA A 14 -7.35 -22.67 3.69
C ALA A 14 -7.62 -21.39 4.50
N TYR A 15 -8.83 -21.24 5.02
CA TYR A 15 -9.13 -20.20 5.99
C TYR A 15 -8.46 -20.56 7.32
N ILE A 16 -7.47 -19.74 7.71
CA ILE A 16 -6.77 -19.89 8.99
C ILE A 16 -7.28 -18.77 9.90
N ASP A 17 -7.88 -19.16 11.02
CA ASP A 17 -8.48 -18.26 12.01
C ASP A 17 -7.74 -18.25 13.36
N GLN A 18 -6.62 -18.95 13.43
CA GLN A 18 -5.66 -18.90 14.53
C GLN A 18 -4.40 -18.16 14.09
N TYR A 19 -3.89 -17.31 14.96
CA TYR A 19 -2.75 -16.47 14.65
C TYR A 19 -1.59 -17.25 14.04
N ASP A 20 -1.16 -16.78 12.87
CA ASP A 20 -0.04 -17.33 12.12
C ASP A 20 0.70 -16.23 11.34
N ALA A 21 1.87 -15.83 11.83
CA ALA A 21 2.71 -14.83 11.16
C ALA A 21 3.30 -15.32 9.84
N SER A 22 3.41 -16.64 9.63
CA SER A 22 3.96 -17.23 8.40
C SER A 22 3.08 -16.98 7.16
N LEU A 23 1.85 -16.51 7.36
CA LEU A 23 0.95 -16.13 6.27
C LEU A 23 1.41 -14.86 5.54
N LEU A 24 2.22 -14.01 6.17
CA LEU A 24 2.75 -12.82 5.52
C LEU A 24 3.70 -13.20 4.38
N TYR A 25 3.46 -12.63 3.22
CA TYR A 25 4.28 -12.85 2.04
C TYR A 25 4.96 -11.54 1.60
N PRO A 26 6.21 -11.29 2.01
CA PRO A 26 6.95 -10.13 1.58
C PRO A 26 7.49 -10.30 0.16
N ILE A 27 7.34 -9.25 -0.66
CA ILE A 27 7.85 -9.14 -2.02
C ILE A 27 9.02 -8.15 -2.03
N ALA A 28 10.16 -8.54 -2.61
CA ALA A 28 11.30 -7.65 -2.72
C ALA A 28 11.01 -6.47 -3.67
N ARG A 29 11.22 -5.23 -3.20
CA ARG A 29 11.07 -4.02 -4.01
C ARG A 29 12.17 -3.88 -5.06
N ALA A 30 13.34 -4.50 -4.82
CA ALA A 30 14.53 -4.34 -5.66
C ALA A 30 14.26 -4.65 -7.13
N GLY A 31 13.53 -5.75 -7.43
CA GLY A 31 13.30 -6.17 -8.82
C GLY A 31 12.61 -5.08 -9.65
N LYS A 32 11.50 -4.52 -9.16
CA LYS A 32 10.80 -3.43 -9.89
C LYS A 32 11.59 -2.12 -9.92
N ARG A 33 12.33 -1.82 -8.88
CA ARG A 33 13.22 -0.63 -8.86
C ARG A 33 14.33 -0.74 -9.89
N GLU A 34 14.94 -1.92 -10.05
CA GLU A 34 15.95 -2.18 -11.06
C GLU A 34 15.39 -2.03 -12.49
N GLU A 35 14.17 -2.51 -12.75
CA GLU A 35 13.47 -2.32 -14.02
C GLU A 35 13.28 -0.83 -14.36
N LEU A 36 13.11 0.02 -13.34
CA LEU A 36 13.00 1.48 -13.46
C LEU A 36 14.36 2.20 -13.46
N GLY A 37 15.48 1.44 -13.40
CA GLY A 37 16.82 2.01 -13.31
C GLY A 37 17.18 2.59 -11.93
N ILE A 38 16.36 2.33 -10.90
CA ILE A 38 16.60 2.79 -9.53
C ILE A 38 17.49 1.77 -8.83
N THR A 39 18.78 2.06 -8.76
CA THR A 39 19.78 1.24 -8.08
C THR A 39 20.38 2.01 -6.89
N GLY A 40 20.53 1.35 -5.74
CA GLY A 40 21.07 1.98 -4.53
C GLY A 40 20.04 2.80 -3.75
N VAL A 41 20.38 4.04 -3.40
CA VAL A 41 19.47 4.92 -2.63
C VAL A 41 18.31 5.36 -3.52
N THR A 42 17.09 5.23 -3.02
CA THR A 42 15.89 5.69 -3.73
C THR A 42 15.91 7.22 -3.89
N PRO A 43 15.57 7.77 -5.08
CA PRO A 43 15.53 9.22 -5.31
C PRO A 43 14.28 9.89 -4.71
N PHE A 44 13.47 9.14 -3.97
CA PHE A 44 12.24 9.58 -3.32
C PHE A 44 12.13 9.01 -1.91
N PHE A 45 11.25 9.58 -1.13
CA PHE A 45 10.80 9.07 0.16
C PHE A 45 9.27 8.95 0.15
N GLY A 46 8.71 8.13 1.01
CA GLY A 46 7.27 7.93 1.08
C GLY A 46 6.89 6.68 1.84
N ALA A 47 5.64 6.27 1.71
CA ALA A 47 5.14 5.08 2.35
C ALA A 47 3.93 4.49 1.61
N ASP A 48 3.75 3.19 1.75
CA ASP A 48 2.50 2.52 1.41
C ASP A 48 1.57 2.59 2.61
N MET A 49 0.34 3.05 2.40
CA MET A 49 -0.68 3.15 3.43
C MET A 49 -1.80 2.14 3.17
N TRP A 50 -2.08 1.32 4.18
CA TRP A 50 -3.10 0.29 4.13
C TRP A 50 -4.21 0.58 5.13
N THR A 51 -5.46 0.34 4.74
CA THR A 51 -6.60 0.38 5.65
C THR A 51 -7.21 -1.01 5.76
N ALA A 52 -7.17 -1.58 6.95
CA ALA A 52 -7.85 -2.83 7.26
C ALA A 52 -9.20 -2.52 7.95
N PHE A 53 -10.30 -2.78 7.24
CA PHE A 53 -11.65 -2.53 7.72
C PHE A 53 -12.22 -3.68 8.56
N GLU A 54 -11.58 -4.85 8.56
CA GLU A 54 -12.11 -6.08 9.13
C GLU A 54 -11.13 -6.69 10.16
N LEU A 55 -10.41 -5.87 10.93
CA LEU A 55 -9.54 -6.39 12.00
C LEU A 55 -10.42 -6.88 13.17
N SER A 56 -10.20 -8.13 13.60
CA SER A 56 -10.96 -8.75 14.68
C SER A 56 -10.09 -9.72 15.47
N TRP A 57 -10.37 -9.87 16.76
CA TRP A 57 -9.75 -10.85 17.65
C TRP A 57 -10.67 -11.19 18.81
N LEU A 58 -10.32 -12.16 19.64
CA LEU A 58 -11.02 -12.47 20.88
C LEU A 58 -10.30 -11.85 22.10
N ASN A 59 -11.05 -11.29 23.04
CA ASN A 59 -10.48 -10.99 24.35
C ASN A 59 -10.23 -12.28 25.14
N LEU A 60 -9.61 -12.20 26.31
CA LEU A 60 -9.28 -13.37 27.13
C LEU A 60 -10.51 -14.21 27.53
N ARG A 61 -11.70 -13.62 27.54
CA ARG A 61 -12.97 -14.31 27.83
C ARG A 61 -13.64 -14.92 26.59
N GLY A 62 -13.02 -14.78 25.40
CA GLY A 62 -13.55 -15.29 24.14
C GLY A 62 -14.61 -14.40 23.49
N LYS A 63 -14.80 -13.16 23.97
CA LYS A 63 -15.69 -12.18 23.33
C LYS A 63 -14.97 -11.52 22.15
N PRO A 64 -15.58 -11.50 20.95
CA PRO A 64 -15.00 -10.81 19.80
C PRO A 64 -14.80 -9.31 20.04
N GLN A 65 -13.69 -8.82 19.55
CA GLN A 65 -13.36 -7.42 19.43
C GLN A 65 -13.21 -7.10 17.94
N VAL A 66 -13.66 -5.93 17.52
CA VAL A 66 -13.55 -5.46 16.13
C VAL A 66 -12.87 -4.09 16.11
N ALA A 67 -12.12 -3.82 15.05
CA ALA A 67 -11.42 -2.55 14.88
C ALA A 67 -11.18 -2.24 13.40
N LEU A 68 -10.89 -0.97 13.12
CA LEU A 68 -10.17 -0.55 11.92
C LEU A 68 -8.69 -0.45 12.24
N ALA A 69 -7.83 -0.67 11.25
CA ALA A 69 -6.40 -0.40 11.41
C ALA A 69 -5.84 0.32 10.19
N HIS A 70 -5.10 1.41 10.45
CA HIS A 70 -4.24 2.04 9.44
C HIS A 70 -2.83 1.56 9.65
N ILE A 71 -2.21 1.05 8.59
CA ILE A 71 -0.87 0.50 8.62
C ILE A 71 -0.04 1.26 7.58
N THR A 72 1.13 1.72 7.99
CA THR A 72 2.07 2.46 7.14
C THR A 72 3.36 1.69 7.03
N VAL A 73 3.78 1.39 5.82
CA VAL A 73 5.03 0.70 5.50
C VAL A 73 5.94 1.66 4.74
N PRO A 74 7.12 2.04 5.28
CA PRO A 74 8.03 2.96 4.62
C PRO A 74 8.53 2.43 3.27
N CYS A 75 8.70 3.32 2.29
CA CYS A 75 9.22 2.92 0.98
C CYS A 75 10.68 2.45 1.03
N GLU A 76 11.44 2.85 2.05
CA GLU A 76 12.82 2.42 2.28
C GLU A 76 12.92 0.95 2.68
N SER A 77 11.81 0.33 3.12
CA SER A 77 11.80 -1.10 3.45
C SER A 77 12.21 -1.93 2.22
N PRO A 78 13.07 -2.94 2.39
CA PRO A 78 13.50 -3.79 1.28
C PRO A 78 12.36 -4.60 0.66
N ASN A 79 11.28 -4.83 1.42
CA ASN A 79 10.13 -5.57 0.93
C ASN A 79 8.83 -4.77 1.11
N ILE A 80 7.85 -5.07 0.27
CA ILE A 80 6.43 -4.72 0.40
C ILE A 80 5.64 -5.99 0.76
N LEU A 81 4.45 -5.84 1.33
CA LEU A 81 3.57 -6.96 1.65
C LEU A 81 2.62 -7.26 0.47
N GLU A 82 2.43 -8.52 0.15
CA GLU A 82 1.43 -8.93 -0.82
C GLU A 82 0.03 -8.87 -0.17
N SER A 83 -0.93 -8.23 -0.83
CA SER A 83 -2.23 -7.83 -0.27
C SER A 83 -3.10 -9.00 0.22
N LYS A 84 -3.20 -10.10 -0.55
CA LYS A 84 -3.98 -11.27 -0.15
C LYS A 84 -3.38 -11.97 1.06
N SER A 85 -2.07 -12.13 1.09
CA SER A 85 -1.36 -12.73 2.21
C SER A 85 -1.51 -11.88 3.47
N PHE A 86 -1.48 -10.55 3.30
CA PHE A 86 -1.71 -9.62 4.39
C PHE A 86 -3.14 -9.74 4.95
N LYS A 87 -4.15 -9.85 4.08
CA LYS A 87 -5.52 -10.12 4.52
C LYS A 87 -5.63 -11.46 5.24
N LEU A 88 -5.01 -12.52 4.74
CA LEU A 88 -5.01 -13.84 5.40
C LEU A 88 -4.34 -13.78 6.79
N TYR A 89 -3.22 -13.06 6.90
CA TYR A 89 -2.57 -12.83 8.18
C TYR A 89 -3.49 -12.11 9.18
N LEU A 90 -4.14 -11.03 8.78
CA LEU A 90 -5.10 -10.32 9.64
C LEU A 90 -6.29 -11.21 10.03
N ASN A 91 -6.79 -12.05 9.12
CA ASN A 91 -7.85 -13.01 9.41
C ASN A 91 -7.44 -14.07 10.43
N SER A 92 -6.16 -14.42 10.53
CA SER A 92 -5.66 -15.38 11.52
C SER A 92 -5.83 -14.91 12.97
N PHE A 93 -6.09 -13.64 13.18
CA PHE A 93 -6.40 -13.07 14.50
C PHE A 93 -7.84 -13.41 14.98
N ASN A 94 -8.77 -13.72 14.06
CA ASN A 94 -10.21 -13.75 14.32
C ASN A 94 -10.62 -14.64 15.49
N ASN A 95 -9.99 -15.80 15.68
CA ASN A 95 -10.26 -16.71 16.80
C ASN A 95 -9.08 -16.80 17.78
N THR A 96 -8.12 -15.89 17.69
CA THR A 96 -6.98 -15.80 18.62
C THR A 96 -7.32 -14.85 19.77
N ARG A 97 -6.91 -15.25 20.98
CA ARG A 97 -7.12 -14.45 22.18
C ARG A 97 -5.94 -13.53 22.43
N PHE A 98 -6.24 -12.25 22.65
CA PHE A 98 -5.30 -11.23 23.07
C PHE A 98 -5.81 -10.55 24.34
N ALA A 99 -4.89 -10.14 25.23
CA ALA A 99 -5.26 -9.51 26.49
C ALA A 99 -5.94 -8.15 26.25
N ASP A 100 -5.41 -7.37 25.32
CA ASP A 100 -5.89 -6.04 24.98
C ASP A 100 -5.44 -5.60 23.59
N VAL A 101 -5.81 -4.38 23.20
CA VAL A 101 -5.45 -3.79 21.90
C VAL A 101 -3.94 -3.51 21.79
N ASP A 102 -3.25 -3.29 22.89
CA ASP A 102 -1.81 -2.99 22.87
C ASP A 102 -0.99 -4.24 22.58
N GLU A 103 -1.44 -5.41 23.06
CA GLU A 103 -0.86 -6.69 22.63
C GLU A 103 -1.03 -6.92 21.13
N VAL A 104 -2.21 -6.62 20.56
CA VAL A 104 -2.46 -6.70 19.11
C VAL A 104 -1.53 -5.77 18.35
N LYS A 105 -1.38 -4.50 18.80
CA LYS A 105 -0.44 -3.53 18.19
C LYS A 105 1.00 -4.02 18.22
N ALA A 106 1.44 -4.54 19.38
CA ALA A 106 2.80 -5.05 19.55
C ALA A 106 3.05 -6.23 18.60
N ARG A 107 2.05 -7.11 18.44
CA ARG A 107 2.11 -8.25 17.52
C ARG A 107 2.24 -7.79 16.07
N LEU A 108 1.35 -6.91 15.62
CA LEU A 108 1.40 -6.33 14.27
C LEU A 108 2.75 -5.65 14.01
N ARG A 109 3.21 -4.80 14.93
CA ARG A 109 4.49 -4.10 14.77
C ARG A 109 5.65 -5.06 14.59
N ARG A 110 5.75 -6.11 15.42
CA ARG A 110 6.81 -7.11 15.32
C ARG A 110 6.77 -7.85 13.99
N ASP A 111 5.63 -8.44 13.67
CA ASP A 111 5.51 -9.35 12.53
C ASP A 111 5.68 -8.60 11.20
N LEU A 112 5.09 -7.39 11.10
CA LEU A 112 5.26 -6.54 9.92
C LEU A 112 6.70 -6.06 9.76
N SER A 113 7.38 -5.71 10.88
CA SER A 113 8.79 -5.34 10.83
C SER A 113 9.66 -6.50 10.35
N GLU A 114 9.45 -7.70 10.88
CA GLU A 114 10.16 -8.91 10.46
C GLU A 114 9.92 -9.24 8.98
N ALA A 115 8.68 -9.05 8.48
CA ALA A 115 8.34 -9.31 7.09
C ALA A 115 9.02 -8.32 6.13
N VAL A 116 8.96 -7.00 6.42
CA VAL A 116 9.43 -5.99 5.47
C VAL A 116 10.92 -5.70 5.56
N TRP A 117 11.57 -5.94 6.70
CA TRP A 117 13.00 -5.68 6.92
C TRP A 117 13.89 -6.93 6.92
N ARG A 118 13.38 -8.09 7.10
CA ARG A 118 14.01 -9.44 7.08
C ARG A 118 15.45 -9.61 7.62
N ASP A 119 16.19 -8.53 7.79
CA ASP A 119 17.58 -8.52 8.26
C ASP A 119 17.71 -8.14 9.74
N GLY A 120 16.57 -8.00 10.45
CA GLY A 120 16.56 -7.60 11.86
C GLY A 120 16.94 -6.14 12.10
N SER A 121 17.16 -5.36 11.04
CA SER A 121 17.37 -3.91 11.18
C SER A 121 16.05 -3.24 11.57
N VAL A 122 15.84 -3.10 12.86
CA VAL A 122 14.78 -2.24 13.41
C VAL A 122 15.26 -0.80 13.27
N SER A 123 15.06 -0.21 12.10
CA SER A 123 15.27 1.22 11.93
C SER A 123 14.15 1.99 12.62
N ASP A 124 14.37 3.28 12.89
CA ASP A 124 13.30 4.21 13.33
C ASP A 124 12.12 4.29 12.35
N ALA A 125 12.29 3.73 11.15
CA ALA A 125 11.34 3.56 10.07
C ALA A 125 10.55 2.23 10.14
N ALA A 126 10.32 1.65 11.31
CA ALA A 126 9.48 0.46 11.45
C ALA A 126 8.04 0.74 10.96
N PRO A 127 7.33 -0.26 10.41
CA PRO A 127 5.91 -0.14 10.10
C PRO A 127 5.13 0.38 11.30
N ARG A 128 4.22 1.31 11.04
CA ARG A 128 3.35 1.89 12.08
C ARG A 128 1.94 1.36 11.89
N SER A 129 1.27 1.10 13.01
CA SER A 129 -0.15 0.73 13.01
C SER A 129 -0.92 1.63 13.98
N LYS A 130 -2.03 2.21 13.48
CA LYS A 130 -3.04 2.88 14.30
C LYS A 130 -4.27 1.99 14.31
N ILE A 131 -4.65 1.46 15.48
CA ILE A 131 -5.87 0.66 15.66
C ILE A 131 -6.95 1.56 16.25
N MET A 132 -8.13 1.52 15.67
CA MET A 132 -9.29 2.32 16.05
C MET A 132 -10.42 1.38 16.44
N LEU A 133 -10.85 1.48 17.70
CA LEU A 133 -11.98 0.73 18.23
C LEU A 133 -13.31 1.40 17.84
N PRO A 134 -14.45 0.69 17.87
CA PRO A 134 -15.75 1.22 17.44
C PRO A 134 -16.15 2.57 18.07
N GLU A 135 -15.80 2.81 19.32
CA GLU A 135 -16.07 4.07 20.03
C GLU A 135 -15.27 5.26 19.46
N MET A 136 -14.30 5.00 18.57
CA MET A 136 -13.51 6.02 17.91
C MET A 136 -13.98 6.31 16.48
N PHE A 137 -14.85 5.48 15.89
CA PHE A 137 -15.22 5.57 14.47
C PHE A 137 -15.85 6.90 14.09
N ASP A 138 -16.71 7.46 14.96
CA ASP A 138 -17.34 8.77 14.74
C ASP A 138 -16.33 9.94 14.69
N ARG A 139 -15.12 9.70 15.17
CA ARG A 139 -14.03 10.70 15.22
C ARG A 139 -12.98 10.47 14.13
N GLU A 140 -13.16 9.43 13.33
CA GLU A 140 -12.25 9.10 12.23
C GLU A 140 -12.93 9.49 10.91
N PRO A 141 -12.71 10.73 10.45
CA PRO A 141 -13.31 11.18 9.19
C PRO A 141 -12.70 10.43 8.00
N VAL A 142 -13.46 10.29 6.94
CA VAL A 142 -12.96 9.92 5.64
C VAL A 142 -12.26 11.14 5.07
N TYR A 143 -10.94 11.06 4.94
CA TYR A 143 -10.12 12.14 4.39
C TYR A 143 -9.81 11.91 2.92
N GLU A 144 -9.80 12.97 2.16
CA GLU A 144 -9.02 13.05 0.93
C GLU A 144 -7.53 13.22 1.28
N LEU A 145 -6.65 12.79 0.39
CA LEU A 145 -5.24 13.12 0.50
C LEU A 145 -5.05 14.63 0.30
N ASP A 146 -4.28 15.26 1.18
CA ASP A 146 -4.00 16.69 1.07
C ASP A 146 -3.23 17.01 -0.22
N GLY A 147 -3.63 18.07 -0.92
CA GLY A 147 -2.97 18.51 -2.14
C GLY A 147 -3.95 18.96 -3.23
N LEU A 148 -3.40 19.31 -4.37
CA LEU A 148 -4.15 19.67 -5.55
C LEU A 148 -4.53 18.40 -6.32
N SER A 149 -5.83 18.07 -6.34
CA SER A 149 -6.30 16.90 -7.08
C SER A 149 -6.24 17.15 -8.59
N VAL A 150 -5.49 16.30 -9.31
CA VAL A 150 -5.48 16.31 -10.78
C VAL A 150 -6.75 15.70 -11.37
N ASP A 151 -7.55 14.99 -10.60
CA ASP A 151 -8.81 14.37 -11.03
C ASP A 151 -9.88 15.41 -11.42
N ARG A 152 -9.68 16.68 -11.01
CA ARG A 152 -10.52 17.82 -11.40
C ARG A 152 -10.41 18.20 -12.88
N LEU A 153 -9.35 17.73 -13.56
CA LEU A 153 -9.08 18.07 -14.95
C LEU A 153 -9.96 17.23 -15.88
N ASP A 154 -10.60 17.91 -16.84
CA ASP A 154 -11.40 17.25 -17.89
C ASP A 154 -10.53 17.10 -19.14
N VAL A 155 -9.73 16.01 -19.18
CA VAL A 155 -8.80 15.73 -20.28
C VAL A 155 -9.23 14.49 -21.04
N GLU A 156 -8.96 14.46 -22.35
CA GLU A 156 -9.18 13.28 -23.15
C GLU A 156 -8.13 12.21 -22.83
N CYS A 157 -8.58 11.01 -22.44
CA CYS A 157 -7.74 9.85 -22.17
C CYS A 157 -7.98 8.77 -23.20
N THR A 158 -6.96 8.45 -23.99
CA THR A 158 -7.06 7.47 -25.08
C THR A 158 -6.14 6.26 -24.90
N ARG A 159 -5.22 6.32 -23.93
CA ARG A 159 -4.22 5.28 -23.67
C ARG A 159 -4.52 4.62 -22.33
N TYR A 160 -4.67 3.28 -22.35
CA TYR A 160 -5.02 2.46 -21.18
C TYR A 160 -3.99 1.34 -20.92
N THR A 161 -2.78 1.52 -21.43
CA THR A 161 -1.58 0.73 -21.09
C THR A 161 -0.49 1.68 -20.63
N PRO A 162 0.38 1.29 -19.67
CA PRO A 162 1.36 2.19 -19.07
C PRO A 162 2.13 3.02 -20.11
N ALA A 163 2.10 4.34 -19.93
CA ALA A 163 2.58 5.30 -20.90
C ALA A 163 3.48 6.36 -20.26
N PRO A 164 4.72 6.01 -19.83
CA PRO A 164 5.63 6.91 -19.12
C PRO A 164 6.04 8.14 -19.93
N ASP A 165 5.91 8.11 -21.25
CA ASP A 165 6.15 9.25 -22.14
C ASP A 165 5.15 10.40 -21.97
N LEU A 166 4.04 10.17 -21.26
CA LEU A 166 3.09 11.21 -20.86
C LEU A 166 3.58 12.04 -19.66
N LEU A 167 4.51 11.50 -18.87
CA LEU A 167 5.09 12.23 -17.75
C LEU A 167 6.08 13.27 -18.28
N ARG A 168 5.77 14.53 -18.05
CA ARG A 168 6.58 15.67 -18.47
C ARG A 168 6.67 16.69 -17.34
N ALA A 169 7.73 17.48 -17.37
CA ALA A 169 7.91 18.64 -16.51
C ALA A 169 8.41 19.82 -17.33
N ALA A 170 7.93 21.02 -17.01
CA ALA A 170 8.30 22.26 -17.70
C ALA A 170 9.68 22.74 -17.22
N GLN A 171 10.74 22.23 -17.85
CA GLN A 171 12.14 22.50 -17.45
C GLN A 171 12.55 23.97 -17.58
N ASP A 172 11.84 24.74 -18.41
CA ASP A 172 12.12 26.17 -18.66
C ASP A 172 11.35 27.09 -17.69
N GLU A 173 10.50 26.53 -16.83
CA GLU A 173 9.75 27.29 -15.83
C GLU A 173 10.45 27.32 -14.47
N PRO A 174 10.21 28.36 -13.64
CA PRO A 174 10.75 28.41 -12.29
C PRO A 174 10.31 27.17 -11.47
N PRO A 175 11.20 26.63 -10.63
CA PRO A 175 10.85 25.49 -9.79
C PRO A 175 9.71 25.83 -8.81
N VAL A 176 8.84 24.87 -8.59
CA VAL A 176 7.72 24.94 -7.65
C VAL A 176 7.90 23.93 -6.51
N THR A 177 7.18 24.14 -5.41
CA THR A 177 6.95 23.13 -4.38
C THR A 177 5.45 22.93 -4.28
N GLU A 178 4.98 21.75 -4.65
CA GLU A 178 3.56 21.44 -4.64
C GLU A 178 3.27 20.00 -4.26
N VAL A 179 2.02 19.74 -3.94
CA VAL A 179 1.48 18.41 -3.63
C VAL A 179 0.35 18.13 -4.60
N LEU A 180 0.49 17.07 -5.39
CA LEU A 180 -0.50 16.60 -6.35
C LEU A 180 -1.13 15.31 -5.84
N THR A 181 -2.43 15.13 -6.09
CA THR A 181 -3.16 13.93 -5.67
C THR A 181 -4.03 13.39 -6.79
N SER A 182 -4.28 12.07 -6.76
CA SER A 182 -5.26 11.41 -7.63
C SER A 182 -5.83 10.17 -6.93
N ASN A 183 -7.11 9.91 -7.13
CA ASN A 183 -7.81 8.69 -6.72
C ASN A 183 -8.10 7.77 -7.92
N LEU A 184 -7.53 8.04 -9.08
CA LEU A 184 -7.88 7.36 -10.34
C LEU A 184 -6.85 6.30 -10.77
N LEU A 185 -5.82 6.03 -9.96
CA LEU A 185 -4.91 4.92 -10.24
C LEU A 185 -5.69 3.61 -10.13
N LYS A 186 -5.71 2.85 -11.21
CA LYS A 186 -6.37 1.56 -11.28
C LYS A 186 -5.58 0.61 -12.18
N SER A 187 -5.29 -0.56 -11.66
CA SER A 187 -4.76 -1.68 -12.43
C SER A 187 -5.70 -2.88 -12.34
N ASN A 188 -5.33 -4.00 -12.93
CA ASN A 188 -6.04 -5.26 -12.75
C ASN A 188 -5.09 -6.28 -12.13
N CYS A 189 -5.59 -7.09 -11.22
CA CYS A 189 -4.85 -8.21 -10.68
C CYS A 189 -4.43 -9.16 -11.82
N LEU A 190 -3.14 -9.47 -11.90
CA LEU A 190 -2.57 -10.35 -12.93
C LEU A 190 -3.23 -11.75 -12.95
N VAL A 191 -3.69 -12.23 -11.79
CA VAL A 191 -4.23 -13.59 -11.63
C VAL A 191 -5.74 -13.65 -11.82
N THR A 192 -6.48 -12.70 -11.26
CA THR A 192 -7.95 -12.73 -11.25
C THR A 192 -8.58 -11.82 -12.29
N GLY A 193 -7.83 -10.89 -12.87
CA GLY A 193 -8.32 -9.84 -13.77
C GLY A 193 -9.25 -8.82 -13.09
N GLN A 194 -9.42 -8.91 -11.76
CA GLN A 194 -10.25 -7.97 -11.00
C GLN A 194 -9.53 -6.63 -10.80
N PRO A 195 -10.28 -5.51 -10.74
CA PRO A 195 -9.68 -4.21 -10.56
C PRO A 195 -9.14 -4.00 -9.15
N ASP A 196 -7.95 -3.42 -9.10
CA ASP A 196 -7.32 -2.91 -7.89
C ASP A 196 -7.18 -1.40 -8.01
N TRP A 197 -7.58 -0.66 -6.97
CA TRP A 197 -7.58 0.80 -6.94
C TRP A 197 -6.59 1.32 -5.90
N GLY A 198 -5.95 2.44 -6.23
CA GLY A 198 -5.08 3.17 -5.33
C GLY A 198 -5.23 4.67 -5.45
N SER A 199 -4.97 5.38 -4.36
CA SER A 199 -4.81 6.82 -4.35
C SER A 199 -3.31 7.16 -4.30
N VAL A 200 -2.92 8.23 -4.98
CA VAL A 200 -1.53 8.67 -5.07
C VAL A 200 -1.42 10.09 -4.55
N GLN A 201 -0.42 10.35 -3.72
CA GLN A 201 -0.01 11.69 -3.33
C GLN A 201 1.46 11.89 -3.68
N ILE A 202 1.77 12.95 -4.41
CA ILE A 202 3.11 13.30 -4.86
C ILE A 202 3.47 14.68 -4.31
N SER A 203 4.39 14.72 -3.36
CA SER A 203 4.98 15.96 -2.88
C SER A 203 6.37 16.12 -3.49
N TYR A 204 6.62 17.23 -4.18
CA TYR A 204 7.90 17.45 -4.86
C TYR A 204 8.29 18.93 -4.87
N SER A 205 9.58 19.15 -5.14
CA SER A 205 10.11 20.46 -5.41
C SER A 205 11.00 20.37 -6.66
N GLY A 206 10.71 21.16 -7.69
CA GLY A 206 11.41 21.11 -8.98
C GLY A 206 10.62 21.77 -10.10
N ALA A 207 10.99 21.47 -11.34
CA ALA A 207 10.24 21.92 -12.50
C ALA A 207 8.77 21.50 -12.42
N PRO A 208 7.80 22.38 -12.75
CA PRO A 208 6.38 22.04 -12.68
C PRO A 208 6.04 20.79 -13.49
N ILE A 209 5.35 19.84 -12.85
CA ILE A 209 4.85 18.64 -13.54
C ILE A 209 3.65 19.04 -14.39
N ASP A 210 3.62 18.57 -15.64
CA ASP A 210 2.42 18.64 -16.49
C ASP A 210 1.30 17.81 -15.86
N GLN A 211 0.33 18.51 -15.27
CA GLN A 211 -0.76 17.87 -14.52
C GLN A 211 -1.70 17.07 -15.43
N GLU A 212 -1.93 17.50 -16.68
CA GLU A 212 -2.72 16.75 -17.66
C GLU A 212 -1.99 15.45 -18.04
N GLY A 213 -0.69 15.55 -18.33
CA GLY A 213 0.16 14.40 -18.61
C GLY A 213 0.25 13.42 -17.43
N LEU A 214 0.33 13.93 -16.20
CA LEU A 214 0.29 13.10 -14.99
C LEU A 214 -1.03 12.35 -14.87
N LEU A 215 -2.17 13.03 -15.04
CA LEU A 215 -3.48 12.40 -14.99
C LEU A 215 -3.61 11.32 -16.06
N GLN A 216 -3.26 11.63 -17.31
CA GLN A 216 -3.29 10.66 -18.42
C GLN A 216 -2.36 9.46 -18.14
N TYR A 217 -1.19 9.68 -17.54
CA TYR A 217 -0.29 8.60 -17.13
C TYR A 217 -0.93 7.70 -16.08
N LEU A 218 -1.52 8.25 -15.01
CA LEU A 218 -2.21 7.45 -13.99
C LEU A 218 -3.37 6.64 -14.59
N VAL A 219 -4.16 7.25 -15.46
CA VAL A 219 -5.26 6.57 -16.17
C VAL A 219 -4.73 5.49 -17.11
N SER A 220 -3.52 5.61 -17.64
CA SER A 220 -2.94 4.62 -18.55
C SER A 220 -2.77 3.22 -17.94
N PHE A 221 -2.72 3.10 -16.62
CA PHE A 221 -2.68 1.80 -15.94
C PHE A 221 -4.01 1.01 -16.00
N ARG A 222 -5.10 1.62 -16.50
CA ARG A 222 -6.46 1.07 -16.42
C ARG A 222 -6.62 -0.35 -16.94
N ASN A 223 -5.88 -0.74 -17.97
CA ASN A 223 -5.90 -2.10 -18.53
C ASN A 223 -4.59 -2.85 -18.27
N HIS A 224 -3.74 -2.33 -17.39
CA HIS A 224 -2.52 -3.00 -17.00
C HIS A 224 -2.84 -4.16 -16.06
N ASN A 225 -2.34 -5.35 -16.40
CA ASN A 225 -2.48 -6.54 -15.58
C ASN A 225 -1.13 -6.83 -14.92
N GLU A 226 -1.01 -6.47 -13.67
CA GLU A 226 0.18 -6.70 -12.84
C GLU A 226 -0.25 -6.84 -11.38
N PHE A 227 0.65 -7.26 -10.52
CA PHE A 227 0.44 -7.13 -9.08
C PHE A 227 0.43 -5.65 -8.72
N HIS A 228 -0.64 -5.19 -8.06
CA HIS A 228 -0.83 -3.77 -7.76
C HIS A 228 0.34 -3.19 -6.94
N GLU A 229 0.95 -4.03 -6.11
CA GLU A 229 2.14 -3.69 -5.32
C GLU A 229 3.39 -3.41 -6.18
N GLN A 230 3.32 -3.69 -7.48
CA GLN A 230 4.42 -3.49 -8.45
C GLN A 230 4.09 -2.46 -9.54
N CYS A 231 2.87 -1.90 -9.52
CA CYS A 231 2.50 -0.77 -10.36
C CYS A 231 3.05 0.53 -9.81
#